data_574076cabf17420b5adf19b59b56632b
#
_entry.id   574076cabf17420b5adf19b59b56632b
#
_cell.length_a   1.000
_cell.length_b   1.000
_cell.length_c   1.000
_cell.angle_alpha   90.00
_cell.angle_beta   90.00
_cell.angle_gamma   90.00
#
_symmetry.space_group_name_H-M   'P 1'
#
loop_
_entity.id
_entity.type
_entity.pdbx_description
1 polymer ?
#
loop_
_entity_poly.entity_id
_entity_poly.type
_entity_poly.pdbx_seq_one_letter_code
_entity_poly.pdbx_strand_id
1 'polypeptide(L)'
;MTPLTALQSLLLFLVLPFSVACSATANTTGQKHAQGKATKAKAREGQAGPFVTHAAAQAFAHDVAERNNLPLMWVQQQLAKAQRVEAVRRLIMPPPAGTSKNWAAYRARFIEPQRIDAGLAFWRDNESWLQEAQERWGVPAEIVVGIIGVETFYGRIMGNFRVLDALSTLAFDFPPGRKDRSAFFADQLEEYLVMCSREALDPASIKGSFAGAMGLPQFMPGSVNRWAVDMDGDGHIQLHRNSADAVGSVAHYLASFGWQRDLPTHFEVAVPVDSADRAVLLGPDILPSFTAEQFAQRGAVLSEAGRVHTGPLALVELQNGEAAPSYVAGTQNFYVVTRYNWSSYYAMAVIDLAQAVRLARKASP
;
A
#
# COMPACT_ATOMS: atom_id res chain seq x y z
N MET A 1 19.77 11.14 -24.24
CA MET A 1 19.52 10.04 -23.31
C MET A 1 19.96 10.51 -21.93
N THR A 2 19.08 11.15 -21.19
CA THR A 2 19.31 11.63 -19.82
C THR A 2 18.86 10.52 -18.85
N PRO A 3 19.63 10.20 -17.80
CA PRO A 3 19.25 9.16 -16.85
C PRO A 3 18.07 9.65 -16.01
N LEU A 4 16.96 8.90 -16.03
CA LEU A 4 15.88 9.03 -15.07
C LEU A 4 16.44 8.80 -13.67
N THR A 5 16.51 9.86 -12.89
CA THR A 5 16.76 9.81 -11.45
C THR A 5 15.69 8.93 -10.81
N ALA A 6 16.13 7.84 -10.20
CA ALA A 6 15.31 6.91 -9.44
C ALA A 6 14.65 7.65 -8.27
N LEU A 7 13.38 8.02 -8.42
CA LEU A 7 12.52 8.43 -7.32
C LEU A 7 12.27 7.19 -6.46
N GLN A 8 13.05 7.07 -5.39
CA GLN A 8 12.89 6.02 -4.39
C GLN A 8 11.57 6.25 -3.64
N SER A 9 10.49 5.68 -4.17
CA SER A 9 9.23 5.54 -3.46
C SER A 9 9.38 4.46 -2.39
N LEU A 10 9.96 4.84 -1.24
CA LEU A 10 10.02 3.98 -0.07
C LEU A 10 8.66 4.08 0.63
N LEU A 11 7.69 3.32 0.16
CA LEU A 11 6.39 3.19 0.79
C LEU A 11 6.50 2.38 2.09
N LEU A 12 5.79 2.86 3.06
CA LEU A 12 5.71 2.46 4.44
C LEU A 12 5.26 1.01 4.61
N PHE A 13 5.92 0.28 5.50
CA PHE A 13 5.35 -0.93 6.10
C PHE A 13 4.06 -0.58 6.85
N LEU A 14 2.91 -0.79 6.25
CA LEU A 14 1.62 -0.77 6.93
C LEU A 14 1.40 -2.13 7.62
N VAL A 15 2.16 -2.40 8.67
CA VAL A 15 1.82 -3.48 9.60
C VAL A 15 0.89 -2.89 10.63
N LEU A 16 -0.42 -3.00 10.41
CA LEU A 16 -1.40 -2.75 11.47
C LEU A 16 -1.33 -3.89 12.48
N PRO A 17 -1.01 -3.63 13.75
CA PRO A 17 -1.23 -4.60 14.81
C PRO A 17 -2.73 -4.59 15.16
N PHE A 18 -3.52 -5.46 14.57
CA PHE A 18 -4.84 -5.77 15.11
C PHE A 18 -4.65 -6.77 16.25
N SER A 19 -4.67 -6.28 17.49
CA SER A 19 -4.91 -7.09 18.68
C SER A 19 -6.40 -7.43 18.72
N VAL A 20 -6.77 -8.58 18.19
CA VAL A 20 -8.06 -9.19 18.51
C VAL A 20 -7.91 -9.83 19.88
N ALA A 21 -8.46 -9.18 20.90
CA ALA A 21 -8.65 -9.79 22.20
C ALA A 21 -9.73 -10.87 22.07
N CYS A 22 -9.31 -12.13 22.07
CA CYS A 22 -10.18 -13.27 22.20
C CYS A 22 -10.59 -13.38 23.66
N SER A 23 -11.80 -12.95 24.01
CA SER A 23 -12.37 -13.13 25.36
C SER A 23 -12.86 -14.55 25.51
N ALA A 24 -12.08 -15.38 26.22
CA ALA A 24 -12.58 -16.63 26.75
C ALA A 24 -13.40 -16.34 28.01
N THR A 25 -14.66 -16.73 28.01
CA THR A 25 -15.57 -16.69 29.14
C THR A 25 -15.16 -17.68 30.21
N ALA A 26 -14.88 -17.20 31.41
CA ALA A 26 -15.01 -17.98 32.63
C ALA A 26 -15.75 -17.14 33.66
N ASN A 27 -16.89 -17.66 34.13
CA ASN A 27 -17.72 -17.16 35.23
C ASN A 27 -16.97 -17.16 36.55
N THR A 28 -17.10 -16.13 37.39
CA THR A 28 -17.78 -16.13 38.71
C THR A 28 -17.61 -14.81 39.46
N THR A 29 -18.78 -14.29 39.88
CA THR A 29 -19.12 -13.54 41.11
C THR A 29 -18.22 -12.37 41.60
N GLY A 30 -18.84 -11.19 41.65
CA GLY A 30 -18.71 -10.34 42.83
C GLY A 30 -18.23 -8.90 42.64
N GLN A 31 -19.20 -7.98 42.45
CA GLN A 31 -19.24 -6.62 43.03
C GLN A 31 -18.20 -5.54 42.68
N LYS A 32 -18.66 -4.52 42.12
CA LYS A 32 -18.87 -3.11 42.48
C LYS A 32 -18.50 -2.14 41.38
N HIS A 33 -19.45 -1.27 41.10
CA HIS A 33 -19.41 -0.09 40.21
C HIS A 33 -18.15 0.78 40.33
N ALA A 34 -17.56 1.07 39.16
CA ALA A 34 -16.96 2.35 38.87
C ALA A 34 -17.30 2.72 37.43
N GLN A 35 -18.29 3.59 37.25
CA GLN A 35 -18.61 4.22 35.99
C GLN A 35 -17.49 5.19 35.61
N GLY A 36 -16.56 4.75 34.75
CA GLY A 36 -15.65 5.64 34.03
C GLY A 36 -16.39 6.29 32.87
N LYS A 37 -16.76 7.56 33.01
CA LYS A 37 -17.29 8.38 31.92
C LYS A 37 -16.30 8.43 30.76
N ALA A 38 -16.64 7.79 29.64
CA ALA A 38 -16.03 8.07 28.36
C ALA A 38 -16.39 9.49 27.94
N THR A 39 -15.51 10.44 28.15
CA THR A 39 -15.62 11.79 27.62
C THR A 39 -15.46 11.71 26.09
N LYS A 40 -16.58 11.76 25.38
CA LYS A 40 -16.62 12.10 23.97
C LYS A 40 -15.92 13.45 23.81
N ALA A 41 -14.74 13.46 23.18
CA ALA A 41 -14.12 14.70 22.74
C ALA A 41 -15.04 15.34 21.69
N LYS A 42 -15.78 16.36 22.10
CA LYS A 42 -16.48 17.26 21.21
C LYS A 42 -15.41 17.94 20.35
N ALA A 43 -15.49 17.76 19.04
CA ALA A 43 -14.72 18.56 18.11
C ALA A 43 -14.99 20.04 18.41
N ARG A 44 -13.94 20.77 18.81
CA ARG A 44 -13.99 22.22 18.97
C ARG A 44 -13.98 22.83 17.57
N GLU A 45 -15.15 23.09 17.03
CA GLU A 45 -15.30 23.95 15.85
C GLU A 45 -14.84 25.36 16.24
N GLY A 46 -13.85 25.88 15.52
CA GLY A 46 -13.48 27.31 15.58
C GLY A 46 -12.09 27.66 16.15
N GLN A 47 -11.27 26.70 16.61
CA GLN A 47 -9.89 27.00 17.01
C GLN A 47 -8.93 26.73 15.87
N ALA A 48 -8.16 27.76 15.45
CA ALA A 48 -7.08 27.61 14.46
C ALA A 48 -6.10 26.50 14.87
N GLY A 49 -5.71 25.65 13.90
CA GLY A 49 -4.79 24.53 14.16
C GLY A 49 -3.39 25.00 14.51
N PRO A 50 -2.57 24.10 15.08
CA PRO A 50 -1.22 24.43 15.58
C PRO A 50 -0.24 24.85 14.46
N PHE A 51 -0.58 24.64 13.22
CA PHE A 51 0.28 24.96 12.07
C PHE A 51 0.13 26.39 11.55
N VAL A 52 -0.85 27.16 12.04
CA VAL A 52 -1.09 28.56 11.60
C VAL A 52 0.13 29.46 11.86
N THR A 53 0.80 29.28 12.99
CA THR A 53 1.98 30.07 13.37
C THR A 53 3.29 29.32 13.15
N HIS A 54 3.26 28.11 12.60
CA HIS A 54 4.44 27.30 12.38
C HIS A 54 5.22 27.81 11.16
N ALA A 55 6.46 28.27 11.35
CA ALA A 55 7.26 28.92 10.31
C ALA A 55 7.39 28.07 9.02
N ALA A 56 7.68 26.76 9.16
CA ALA A 56 7.81 25.88 8.02
C ALA A 56 6.46 25.67 7.28
N ALA A 57 5.33 25.68 8.01
CA ALA A 57 4.01 25.56 7.36
C ALA A 57 3.62 26.85 6.62
N GLN A 58 4.05 28.03 7.11
CA GLN A 58 3.84 29.28 6.40
C GLN A 58 4.70 29.38 5.13
N ALA A 59 5.98 29.00 5.21
CA ALA A 59 6.85 28.92 4.02
C ALA A 59 6.27 27.94 2.99
N PHE A 60 5.88 26.74 3.43
CA PHE A 60 5.22 25.75 2.59
C PHE A 60 3.96 26.31 1.90
N ALA A 61 3.12 27.07 2.60
CA ALA A 61 1.91 27.65 2.02
C ALA A 61 2.24 28.60 0.86
N HIS A 62 3.27 29.44 1.01
CA HIS A 62 3.72 30.34 -0.05
C HIS A 62 4.25 29.57 -1.26
N ASP A 63 5.16 28.60 -1.01
CA ASP A 63 5.80 27.81 -2.07
C ASP A 63 4.76 27.00 -2.86
N VAL A 64 3.80 26.35 -2.18
CA VAL A 64 2.75 25.56 -2.83
C VAL A 64 1.79 26.47 -3.63
N ALA A 65 1.39 27.59 -3.07
CA ALA A 65 0.53 28.56 -3.76
C ALA A 65 1.18 29.05 -5.06
N GLU A 66 2.46 29.42 -5.01
CA GLU A 66 3.20 29.90 -6.18
C GLU A 66 3.40 28.81 -7.22
N ARG A 67 3.92 27.62 -6.84
CA ARG A 67 4.23 26.53 -7.78
C ARG A 67 2.99 25.98 -8.49
N ASN A 68 1.84 25.96 -7.82
CA ASN A 68 0.62 25.33 -8.33
C ASN A 68 -0.46 26.34 -8.74
N ASN A 69 -0.14 27.63 -8.74
CA ASN A 69 -1.11 28.69 -9.05
C ASN A 69 -2.38 28.60 -8.20
N LEU A 70 -2.23 28.26 -6.91
CA LEU A 70 -3.34 28.21 -5.95
C LEU A 70 -3.44 29.55 -5.19
N PRO A 71 -4.67 29.99 -4.79
CA PRO A 71 -4.80 31.17 -3.95
C PRO A 71 -4.10 30.96 -2.60
N LEU A 72 -3.12 31.78 -2.24
CA LEU A 72 -2.37 31.66 -0.98
C LEU A 72 -3.31 31.60 0.23
N MET A 73 -4.29 32.47 0.28
CA MET A 73 -5.28 32.47 1.37
C MET A 73 -6.02 31.13 1.50
N TRP A 74 -6.32 30.47 0.36
CA TRP A 74 -6.96 29.15 0.40
C TRP A 74 -6.03 28.11 1.02
N VAL A 75 -4.76 28.04 0.60
CA VAL A 75 -3.77 27.13 1.17
C VAL A 75 -3.61 27.34 2.67
N GLN A 76 -3.45 28.62 3.10
CA GLN A 76 -3.35 28.99 4.51
C GLN A 76 -4.59 28.60 5.31
N GLN A 77 -5.79 28.76 4.75
CA GLN A 77 -7.05 28.35 5.38
C GLN A 77 -7.13 26.82 5.56
N GLN A 78 -6.65 26.04 4.58
CA GLN A 78 -6.64 24.59 4.75
C GLN A 78 -5.64 24.16 5.85
N LEU A 79 -4.43 24.72 5.86
CA LEU A 79 -3.45 24.44 6.93
C LEU A 79 -3.96 24.90 8.33
N ALA A 80 -4.77 25.95 8.38
CA ALA A 80 -5.39 26.37 9.63
C ALA A 80 -6.43 25.37 10.18
N LYS A 81 -7.03 24.53 9.31
CA LYS A 81 -7.93 23.44 9.73
C LYS A 81 -7.17 22.19 10.19
N ALA A 82 -5.87 22.06 9.83
CA ALA A 82 -5.08 20.87 10.14
C ALA A 82 -4.78 20.80 11.65
N GLN A 83 -4.84 19.57 12.19
CA GLN A 83 -4.56 19.28 13.59
C GLN A 83 -3.33 18.40 13.71
N ARG A 84 -2.51 18.64 14.72
CA ARG A 84 -1.41 17.76 15.11
C ARG A 84 -1.96 16.49 15.78
N VAL A 85 -1.59 15.33 15.27
CA VAL A 85 -2.12 14.03 15.73
C VAL A 85 -1.00 13.16 16.31
N GLU A 86 -0.95 13.03 17.64
CA GLU A 86 0.08 12.24 18.32
C GLU A 86 0.04 10.75 17.94
N ALA A 87 -1.16 10.19 17.67
CA ALA A 87 -1.29 8.81 17.19
C ALA A 87 -0.59 8.59 15.84
N VAL A 88 -0.60 9.57 14.94
CA VAL A 88 0.13 9.54 13.67
C VAL A 88 1.63 9.44 13.90
N ARG A 89 2.18 10.28 14.78
CA ARG A 89 3.61 10.27 15.14
C ARG A 89 4.04 8.94 15.74
N ARG A 90 3.20 8.33 16.57
CA ARG A 90 3.48 7.01 17.16
C ARG A 90 3.42 5.89 16.11
N LEU A 91 2.40 5.89 15.25
CA LEU A 91 2.17 4.83 14.27
C LEU A 91 3.19 4.83 13.13
N ILE A 92 3.79 5.99 12.83
CA ILE A 92 4.82 6.08 11.78
C ILE A 92 6.15 5.44 12.21
N MET A 93 6.36 5.22 13.50
CA MET A 93 7.59 4.61 14.01
C MET A 93 7.68 3.14 13.60
N PRO A 94 8.89 2.63 13.31
CA PRO A 94 9.07 1.22 13.00
C PRO A 94 8.70 0.35 14.20
N PRO A 95 8.32 -0.93 13.96
CA PRO A 95 8.13 -1.88 15.04
C PRO A 95 9.44 -2.03 15.85
N PRO A 96 9.36 -2.51 17.11
CA PRO A 96 10.55 -2.75 17.93
C PRO A 96 11.57 -3.64 17.20
N ALA A 97 12.86 -3.34 17.40
CA ALA A 97 13.95 -4.14 16.85
C ALA A 97 13.83 -5.60 17.35
N GLY A 98 14.17 -6.56 16.49
CA GLY A 98 14.15 -7.99 16.84
C GLY A 98 12.86 -8.73 16.46
N THR A 99 11.89 -8.10 15.83
CA THR A 99 10.75 -8.83 15.27
C THR A 99 11.22 -9.68 14.09
N SER A 100 11.30 -11.01 14.29
CA SER A 100 11.69 -11.95 13.24
C SER A 100 10.69 -11.91 12.09
N LYS A 101 11.19 -11.83 10.86
CA LYS A 101 10.34 -11.95 9.68
C LYS A 101 9.78 -13.38 9.62
N ASN A 102 8.46 -13.49 9.49
CA ASN A 102 7.76 -14.78 9.40
C ASN A 102 6.71 -14.71 8.30
N TRP A 103 7.01 -15.30 7.16
CA TRP A 103 6.13 -15.32 6.00
C TRP A 103 4.82 -16.07 6.27
N ALA A 104 4.87 -17.23 6.89
CA ALA A 104 3.67 -18.00 7.18
C ALA A 104 2.68 -17.21 8.04
N ALA A 105 3.18 -16.54 9.09
CA ALA A 105 2.35 -15.68 9.94
C ALA A 105 1.86 -14.41 9.20
N TYR A 106 2.68 -13.83 8.32
CA TYR A 106 2.28 -12.68 7.51
C TYR A 106 1.19 -13.06 6.51
N ARG A 107 1.39 -14.16 5.76
CA ARG A 107 0.46 -14.71 4.79
C ARG A 107 -0.91 -15.01 5.40
N ALA A 108 -0.94 -15.63 6.58
CA ALA A 108 -2.17 -16.01 7.27
C ALA A 108 -3.10 -14.82 7.60
N ARG A 109 -2.58 -13.58 7.61
CA ARG A 109 -3.39 -12.37 7.82
C ARG A 109 -4.27 -12.01 6.62
N PHE A 110 -3.90 -12.50 5.44
CA PHE A 110 -4.55 -12.14 4.19
C PHE A 110 -5.27 -13.32 3.54
N ILE A 111 -4.77 -14.53 3.73
CA ILE A 111 -5.34 -15.74 3.13
C ILE A 111 -6.26 -16.41 4.15
N GLU A 112 -7.41 -15.80 4.36
CA GLU A 112 -8.45 -16.25 5.28
C GLU A 112 -9.81 -16.37 4.56
N PRO A 113 -10.70 -17.27 4.95
CA PRO A 113 -11.97 -17.49 4.26
C PRO A 113 -12.79 -16.22 4.09
N GLN A 114 -12.90 -15.40 5.14
CA GLN A 114 -13.69 -14.17 5.11
C GLN A 114 -13.20 -13.16 4.06
N ARG A 115 -11.87 -13.07 3.85
CA ARG A 115 -11.28 -12.19 2.84
C ARG A 115 -11.45 -12.75 1.44
N ILE A 116 -11.35 -14.06 1.29
CA ILE A 116 -11.61 -14.75 0.01
C ILE A 116 -13.06 -14.55 -0.40
N ASP A 117 -14.03 -14.78 0.51
CA ASP A 117 -15.46 -14.57 0.26
C ASP A 117 -15.77 -13.11 -0.11
N ALA A 118 -15.16 -12.16 0.60
CA ALA A 118 -15.29 -10.75 0.27
C ALA A 118 -14.67 -10.42 -1.11
N GLY A 119 -13.59 -11.11 -1.49
CA GLY A 119 -12.98 -11.00 -2.81
C GLY A 119 -13.88 -11.53 -3.93
N LEU A 120 -14.55 -12.63 -3.70
CA LEU A 120 -15.56 -13.17 -4.63
C LEU A 120 -16.70 -12.18 -4.84
N ALA A 121 -17.22 -11.60 -3.75
CA ALA A 121 -18.28 -10.59 -3.83
C ALA A 121 -17.80 -9.35 -4.59
N PHE A 122 -16.62 -8.82 -4.24
CA PHE A 122 -16.02 -7.66 -4.93
C PHE A 122 -15.80 -7.93 -6.41
N TRP A 123 -15.32 -9.11 -6.79
CA TRP A 123 -15.10 -9.49 -8.19
C TRP A 123 -16.41 -9.51 -8.95
N ARG A 124 -17.43 -10.19 -8.43
CA ARG A 124 -18.77 -10.27 -9.05
C ARG A 124 -19.37 -8.88 -9.25
N ASP A 125 -19.30 -8.04 -8.22
CA ASP A 125 -19.91 -6.71 -8.22
C ASP A 125 -19.19 -5.72 -9.14
N ASN A 126 -17.94 -6.04 -9.57
CA ASN A 126 -17.09 -5.21 -10.42
C ASN A 126 -16.57 -5.94 -11.67
N GLU A 127 -17.25 -7.00 -12.11
CA GLU A 127 -16.76 -7.89 -13.17
C GLU A 127 -16.45 -7.15 -14.48
N SER A 128 -17.35 -6.27 -14.92
CA SER A 128 -17.17 -5.47 -16.14
C SER A 128 -15.95 -4.56 -16.07
N TRP A 129 -15.76 -3.86 -14.95
CA TRP A 129 -14.61 -2.97 -14.75
C TRP A 129 -13.29 -3.72 -14.66
N LEU A 130 -13.29 -4.87 -14.02
CA LEU A 130 -12.11 -5.75 -13.94
C LEU A 130 -11.73 -6.30 -15.32
N GLN A 131 -12.71 -6.69 -16.12
CA GLN A 131 -12.48 -7.13 -17.50
C GLN A 131 -11.94 -6.00 -18.37
N GLU A 132 -12.57 -4.82 -18.36
CA GLU A 132 -12.11 -3.65 -19.11
C GLU A 132 -10.69 -3.23 -18.69
N ALA A 133 -10.39 -3.21 -17.39
CA ALA A 133 -9.05 -2.90 -16.90
C ALA A 133 -8.01 -3.92 -17.40
N GLN A 134 -8.35 -5.21 -17.42
CA GLN A 134 -7.47 -6.26 -17.94
C GLN A 134 -7.25 -6.11 -19.46
N GLU A 135 -8.29 -5.79 -20.22
CA GLU A 135 -8.19 -5.55 -21.67
C GLU A 135 -7.32 -4.32 -21.95
N ARG A 136 -7.54 -3.24 -21.22
CA ARG A 136 -6.86 -1.96 -21.44
C ARG A 136 -5.40 -1.98 -21.03
N TRP A 137 -5.06 -2.53 -19.85
CA TRP A 137 -3.71 -2.46 -19.28
C TRP A 137 -2.98 -3.80 -19.19
N GLY A 138 -3.64 -4.91 -19.53
CA GLY A 138 -3.02 -6.25 -19.50
C GLY A 138 -2.79 -6.81 -18.10
N VAL A 139 -3.30 -6.17 -17.05
CA VAL A 139 -3.18 -6.64 -15.67
C VAL A 139 -4.33 -7.60 -15.38
N PRO A 140 -4.06 -8.86 -14.97
CA PRO A 140 -5.12 -9.81 -14.69
C PRO A 140 -6.05 -9.32 -13.57
N ALA A 141 -7.36 -9.56 -13.73
CA ALA A 141 -8.39 -9.16 -12.77
C ALA A 141 -8.07 -9.62 -11.34
N GLU A 142 -7.57 -10.85 -11.18
CA GLU A 142 -7.18 -11.40 -9.88
C GLU A 142 -6.10 -10.56 -9.17
N ILE A 143 -5.15 -9.97 -9.90
CA ILE A 143 -4.09 -9.14 -9.29
C ILE A 143 -4.68 -7.84 -8.75
N VAL A 144 -5.59 -7.19 -9.49
CA VAL A 144 -6.31 -6.00 -9.03
C VAL A 144 -7.13 -6.30 -7.78
N VAL A 145 -7.87 -7.41 -7.80
CA VAL A 145 -8.65 -7.91 -6.65
C VAL A 145 -7.73 -8.21 -5.45
N GLY A 146 -6.57 -8.84 -5.69
CA GLY A 146 -5.57 -9.12 -4.67
C GLY A 146 -5.04 -7.86 -3.99
N ILE A 147 -4.70 -6.83 -4.77
CA ILE A 147 -4.23 -5.53 -4.23
C ILE A 147 -5.31 -4.89 -3.36
N ILE A 148 -6.53 -4.68 -3.88
CA ILE A 148 -7.61 -4.04 -3.13
C ILE A 148 -7.98 -4.86 -1.88
N GLY A 149 -7.89 -6.19 -1.98
CA GLY A 149 -8.09 -7.10 -0.87
C GLY A 149 -7.04 -6.96 0.24
N VAL A 150 -5.76 -6.86 -0.10
CA VAL A 150 -4.66 -6.68 0.86
C VAL A 150 -4.72 -5.28 1.47
N GLU A 151 -4.94 -4.24 0.66
CA GLU A 151 -4.90 -2.85 1.11
C GLU A 151 -6.04 -2.49 2.06
N THR A 152 -7.26 -2.82 1.72
CA THR A 152 -8.42 -2.31 2.44
C THR A 152 -9.47 -3.35 2.81
N PHE A 153 -9.19 -4.64 2.57
CA PHE A 153 -10.22 -5.66 2.71
C PHE A 153 -11.48 -5.26 1.91
N TYR A 154 -11.26 -4.90 0.65
CA TYR A 154 -12.31 -4.44 -0.27
C TYR A 154 -13.13 -3.25 0.26
N GLY A 155 -12.45 -2.26 0.83
CA GLY A 155 -13.04 -1.03 1.34
C GLY A 155 -13.53 -1.07 2.79
N ARG A 156 -13.42 -2.23 3.50
CA ARG A 156 -13.84 -2.34 4.91
C ARG A 156 -12.90 -1.60 5.87
N ILE A 157 -11.62 -1.41 5.49
CA ILE A 157 -10.58 -0.84 6.34
C ILE A 157 -9.75 0.16 5.52
N MET A 158 -10.26 1.36 5.33
CA MET A 158 -9.59 2.44 4.56
C MET A 158 -8.84 3.45 5.42
N GLY A 159 -8.84 3.29 6.75
CA GLY A 159 -8.29 4.24 7.70
C GLY A 159 -9.30 5.30 8.17
N ASN A 160 -9.00 5.93 9.32
CA ASN A 160 -9.90 6.88 9.98
C ASN A 160 -9.23 8.22 10.31
N PHE A 161 -7.99 8.43 9.89
CA PHE A 161 -7.31 9.70 10.09
C PHE A 161 -7.73 10.68 8.99
N ARG A 162 -7.97 11.95 9.34
CA ARG A 162 -8.08 12.97 8.31
C ARG A 162 -6.72 13.06 7.60
N VAL A 163 -6.73 12.96 6.27
CA VAL A 163 -5.50 12.96 5.46
C VAL A 163 -4.73 14.27 5.65
N LEU A 164 -5.45 15.39 5.71
CA LEU A 164 -4.88 16.70 6.00
C LEU A 164 -4.08 16.70 7.31
N ASP A 165 -4.64 16.13 8.39
CA ASP A 165 -3.99 16.09 9.70
C ASP A 165 -2.77 15.19 9.70
N ALA A 166 -2.91 13.99 9.09
CA ALA A 166 -1.84 13.01 9.02
C ALA A 166 -0.63 13.56 8.27
N LEU A 167 -0.85 14.11 7.07
CA LEU A 167 0.21 14.67 6.25
C LEU A 167 0.83 15.92 6.88
N SER A 168 0.02 16.85 7.42
CA SER A 168 0.54 18.04 8.10
C SER A 168 1.36 17.68 9.34
N THR A 169 0.90 16.69 10.13
CA THR A 169 1.67 16.21 11.29
C THR A 169 3.03 15.68 10.86
N LEU A 170 3.07 14.84 9.81
CA LEU A 170 4.33 14.21 9.36
C LEU A 170 5.22 15.18 8.57
N ALA A 171 4.66 16.20 7.93
CA ALA A 171 5.43 17.24 7.24
C ALA A 171 6.10 18.21 8.21
N PHE A 172 5.41 18.62 9.27
CA PHE A 172 5.86 19.73 10.12
C PHE A 172 6.27 19.31 11.54
N ASP A 173 5.99 18.07 11.94
CA ASP A 173 6.30 17.54 13.27
C ASP A 173 6.65 16.05 13.22
N PHE A 174 7.57 15.69 12.31
CA PHE A 174 8.04 14.33 12.17
C PHE A 174 8.74 13.84 13.43
N PRO A 175 8.44 12.63 13.97
CA PRO A 175 9.02 12.18 15.23
C PRO A 175 10.52 11.86 15.07
N PRO A 176 11.35 12.18 16.09
CA PRO A 176 12.73 11.75 16.14
C PRO A 176 12.86 10.23 16.33
N GLY A 177 14.05 9.69 16.11
CA GLY A 177 14.33 8.27 16.33
C GLY A 177 14.19 7.36 15.10
N ARG A 178 13.90 7.95 13.94
CA ARG A 178 14.02 7.30 12.63
C ARG A 178 14.54 8.28 11.59
N LYS A 179 14.93 7.77 10.40
CA LYS A 179 15.33 8.63 9.28
C LYS A 179 14.19 9.62 8.99
N ASP A 180 14.52 10.90 9.00
CA ASP A 180 13.58 11.99 8.72
C ASP A 180 13.00 11.85 7.31
N ARG A 181 11.67 11.95 7.21
CA ARG A 181 10.91 11.91 5.97
C ARG A 181 9.93 13.09 5.86
N SER A 182 10.11 14.11 6.65
CA SER A 182 9.24 15.30 6.66
C SER A 182 9.10 15.91 5.26
N ALA A 183 10.20 16.01 4.50
CA ALA A 183 10.19 16.49 3.12
C ALA A 183 9.27 15.65 2.21
N PHE A 184 9.34 14.31 2.29
CA PHE A 184 8.44 13.44 1.55
C PHE A 184 6.98 13.69 1.91
N PHE A 185 6.65 13.87 3.19
CA PHE A 185 5.28 14.14 3.60
C PHE A 185 4.82 15.55 3.25
N ALA A 186 5.73 16.53 3.19
CA ALA A 186 5.43 17.85 2.65
C ALA A 186 5.08 17.78 1.15
N ASP A 187 5.85 17.03 0.35
CA ASP A 187 5.51 16.78 -1.06
C ASP A 187 4.12 16.11 -1.20
N GLN A 188 3.81 15.12 -0.34
CA GLN A 188 2.49 14.47 -0.36
C GLN A 188 1.36 15.41 0.09
N LEU A 189 1.61 16.34 1.01
CA LEU A 189 0.64 17.36 1.42
C LEU A 189 0.38 18.36 0.30
N GLU A 190 1.40 18.78 -0.45
CA GLU A 190 1.26 19.61 -1.64
C GLU A 190 0.38 18.90 -2.69
N GLU A 191 0.73 17.67 -3.06
CA GLU A 191 -0.03 16.85 -4.00
C GLU A 191 -1.50 16.65 -3.55
N TYR A 192 -1.72 16.54 -2.24
CA TYR A 192 -3.06 16.44 -1.66
C TYR A 192 -3.87 17.71 -1.83
N LEU A 193 -3.28 18.87 -1.57
CA LEU A 193 -3.95 20.15 -1.74
C LEU A 193 -4.25 20.43 -3.22
N VAL A 194 -3.34 20.10 -4.12
CA VAL A 194 -3.54 20.20 -5.58
C VAL A 194 -4.71 19.31 -6.02
N MET A 195 -4.72 18.04 -5.59
CA MET A 195 -5.81 17.11 -5.87
C MET A 195 -7.16 17.67 -5.37
N CYS A 196 -7.23 18.11 -4.11
CA CYS A 196 -8.47 18.64 -3.54
C CYS A 196 -8.95 19.89 -4.27
N SER A 197 -8.04 20.76 -4.70
CA SER A 197 -8.39 21.97 -5.47
C SER A 197 -8.95 21.60 -6.84
N ARG A 198 -8.33 20.64 -7.54
CA ARG A 198 -8.77 20.16 -8.86
C ARG A 198 -10.16 19.52 -8.81
N GLU A 199 -10.38 18.67 -7.81
CA GLU A 199 -11.62 17.92 -7.65
C GLU A 199 -12.70 18.68 -6.85
N ALA A 200 -12.47 19.95 -6.51
CA ALA A 200 -13.35 20.79 -5.67
C ALA A 200 -13.75 20.11 -4.33
N LEU A 201 -12.83 19.36 -3.72
CA LEU A 201 -13.03 18.65 -2.46
C LEU A 201 -12.60 19.50 -1.26
N ASP A 202 -13.30 19.37 -0.12
CA ASP A 202 -12.81 19.93 1.15
C ASP A 202 -11.67 19.07 1.71
N PRO A 203 -10.42 19.59 1.81
CA PRO A 203 -9.28 18.82 2.33
C PRO A 203 -9.50 18.31 3.77
N ALA A 204 -10.38 18.92 4.55
CA ALA A 204 -10.68 18.47 5.91
C ALA A 204 -11.64 17.29 5.97
N SER A 205 -12.28 16.90 4.86
CA SER A 205 -13.31 15.84 4.83
C SER A 205 -12.77 14.45 4.57
N ILE A 206 -11.63 14.33 3.87
CA ILE A 206 -11.11 13.04 3.38
C ILE A 206 -10.40 12.30 4.50
N LYS A 207 -10.76 11.02 4.68
CA LYS A 207 -10.12 10.12 5.62
C LYS A 207 -9.25 9.09 4.89
N GLY A 208 -8.22 8.62 5.58
CA GLY A 208 -7.28 7.63 5.05
C GLY A 208 -6.44 7.01 6.16
N SER A 209 -5.29 6.44 5.80
CA SER A 209 -4.34 5.87 6.73
C SER A 209 -3.64 6.94 7.56
N PHE A 210 -2.96 6.52 8.63
CA PHE A 210 -2.11 7.41 9.43
C PHE A 210 -0.94 8.04 8.65
N ALA A 211 -0.60 7.49 7.49
CA ALA A 211 0.43 8.00 6.58
C ALA A 211 -0.14 8.83 5.43
N GLY A 212 -1.46 9.02 5.36
CA GLY A 212 -2.10 9.82 4.31
C GLY A 212 -2.47 9.05 3.04
N ALA A 213 -2.41 7.72 3.03
CA ALA A 213 -2.90 6.90 1.93
C ALA A 213 -4.43 6.86 1.90
N MET A 214 -5.04 6.84 0.69
CA MET A 214 -6.46 7.11 0.49
C MET A 214 -7.18 6.05 -0.35
N GLY A 215 -8.46 5.86 -0.03
CA GLY A 215 -9.41 5.07 -0.83
C GLY A 215 -9.16 3.57 -0.81
N LEU A 216 -9.91 2.84 -1.64
CA LEU A 216 -9.78 1.38 -1.79
C LEU A 216 -8.36 0.93 -2.12
N PRO A 217 -7.62 1.63 -3.03
CA PRO A 217 -6.27 1.23 -3.41
C PRO A 217 -5.17 1.77 -2.47
N GLN A 218 -5.50 2.53 -1.43
CA GLN A 218 -4.54 3.16 -0.52
C GLN A 218 -3.43 3.94 -1.25
N PHE A 219 -3.80 4.72 -2.25
CA PHE A 219 -2.87 5.59 -2.95
C PHE A 219 -2.44 6.77 -2.09
N MET A 220 -1.14 7.09 -2.14
CA MET A 220 -0.65 8.38 -1.68
C MET A 220 -1.12 9.49 -2.64
N PRO A 221 -1.29 10.75 -2.17
CA PRO A 221 -1.77 11.84 -3.02
C PRO A 221 -1.00 12.01 -4.34
N GLY A 222 0.32 11.90 -4.30
CA GLY A 222 1.13 11.94 -5.52
C GLY A 222 0.87 10.76 -6.47
N SER A 223 0.45 9.61 -5.95
CA SER A 223 0.02 8.48 -6.77
C SER A 223 -1.35 8.73 -7.40
N VAL A 224 -2.27 9.36 -6.66
CA VAL A 224 -3.58 9.77 -7.20
C VAL A 224 -3.37 10.71 -8.38
N ASN A 225 -2.57 11.76 -8.22
CA ASN A 225 -2.36 12.76 -9.28
C ASN A 225 -1.70 12.20 -10.54
N ARG A 226 -0.86 11.16 -10.39
CA ARG A 226 -0.08 10.61 -11.52
C ARG A 226 -0.73 9.42 -12.20
N TRP A 227 -1.43 8.56 -11.45
CA TRP A 227 -1.84 7.24 -11.94
C TRP A 227 -3.31 6.90 -11.71
N ALA A 228 -4.06 7.69 -10.90
CA ALA A 228 -5.48 7.46 -10.80
C ALA A 228 -6.19 7.85 -12.10
N VAL A 229 -7.26 7.14 -12.41
CA VAL A 229 -8.05 7.32 -13.62
C VAL A 229 -9.54 7.40 -13.27
N ASP A 230 -10.26 8.23 -13.99
CA ASP A 230 -11.71 8.24 -14.07
C ASP A 230 -12.10 7.10 -15.03
N MET A 231 -12.51 5.97 -14.46
CA MET A 231 -12.74 4.74 -15.23
C MET A 231 -14.15 4.66 -15.77
N ASP A 232 -15.14 5.21 -15.06
CA ASP A 232 -16.54 5.23 -15.50
C ASP A 232 -16.90 6.48 -16.32
N GLY A 233 -15.98 7.45 -16.41
CA GLY A 233 -16.13 8.63 -17.26
C GLY A 233 -17.09 9.67 -16.69
N ASP A 234 -17.30 9.71 -15.36
CA ASP A 234 -18.19 10.68 -14.71
C ASP A 234 -17.58 12.08 -14.57
N GLY A 235 -16.29 12.24 -14.95
CA GLY A 235 -15.52 13.48 -14.87
C GLY A 235 -14.80 13.68 -13.54
N HIS A 236 -14.84 12.69 -12.64
CA HIS A 236 -14.23 12.75 -11.32
C HIS A 236 -13.42 11.49 -11.01
N ILE A 237 -12.41 11.60 -10.13
CA ILE A 237 -11.65 10.47 -9.62
C ILE A 237 -12.01 10.24 -8.14
N GLN A 238 -12.77 9.19 -7.84
CA GLN A 238 -13.36 8.96 -6.52
C GLN A 238 -12.93 7.64 -5.87
N LEU A 239 -11.66 7.45 -5.56
CA LEU A 239 -11.09 6.20 -5.03
C LEU A 239 -11.71 5.67 -3.72
N HIS A 240 -12.52 6.47 -3.02
CA HIS A 240 -13.17 6.09 -1.77
C HIS A 240 -14.55 5.45 -1.97
N ARG A 241 -15.24 5.80 -3.05
CA ARG A 241 -16.66 5.49 -3.25
C ARG A 241 -16.92 4.81 -4.58
N ASN A 242 -16.03 5.01 -5.53
CA ASN A 242 -16.14 4.49 -6.88
C ASN A 242 -15.16 3.33 -7.06
N SER A 243 -15.69 2.12 -7.15
CA SER A 243 -14.87 0.92 -7.35
C SER A 243 -14.34 0.80 -8.78
N ALA A 244 -15.01 1.40 -9.78
CA ALA A 244 -14.51 1.46 -11.15
C ALA A 244 -13.19 2.23 -11.19
N ASP A 245 -13.16 3.46 -10.63
CA ASP A 245 -11.94 4.27 -10.55
C ASP A 245 -10.82 3.54 -9.78
N ALA A 246 -11.17 2.88 -8.68
CA ALA A 246 -10.20 2.14 -7.90
C ALA A 246 -9.59 0.98 -8.70
N VAL A 247 -10.41 0.20 -9.41
CA VAL A 247 -9.99 -0.92 -10.29
C VAL A 247 -9.11 -0.41 -11.42
N GLY A 248 -9.57 0.61 -12.15
CA GLY A 248 -8.82 1.21 -13.25
C GLY A 248 -7.50 1.80 -12.79
N SER A 249 -7.50 2.52 -11.66
CA SER A 249 -6.29 3.15 -11.10
C SER A 249 -5.24 2.14 -10.67
N VAL A 250 -5.64 1.02 -10.04
CA VAL A 250 -4.71 -0.07 -9.69
C VAL A 250 -4.08 -0.68 -10.94
N ALA A 251 -4.88 -1.00 -11.96
CA ALA A 251 -4.38 -1.58 -13.20
C ALA A 251 -3.46 -0.61 -13.94
N HIS A 252 -3.85 0.65 -14.06
CA HIS A 252 -3.02 1.69 -14.69
C HIS A 252 -1.70 1.91 -13.93
N TYR A 253 -1.71 1.90 -12.59
CA TYR A 253 -0.50 1.98 -11.79
C TYR A 253 0.48 0.85 -12.13
N LEU A 254 0.02 -0.41 -12.10
CA LEU A 254 0.88 -1.55 -12.41
C LEU A 254 1.42 -1.51 -13.85
N ALA A 255 0.58 -1.14 -14.81
CA ALA A 255 0.99 -0.95 -16.21
C ALA A 255 2.05 0.15 -16.35
N SER A 256 1.89 1.28 -15.65
CA SER A 256 2.83 2.40 -15.65
C SER A 256 4.20 2.02 -15.05
N PHE A 257 4.25 1.00 -14.20
CA PHE A 257 5.50 0.44 -13.66
C PHE A 257 6.04 -0.74 -14.46
N GLY A 258 5.48 -1.02 -15.64
CA GLY A 258 6.02 -1.99 -16.59
C GLY A 258 5.47 -3.41 -16.42
N TRP A 259 4.19 -3.52 -16.03
CA TRP A 259 3.49 -4.81 -16.08
C TRP A 259 3.52 -5.38 -17.50
N GLN A 260 3.89 -6.63 -17.63
CA GLN A 260 3.93 -7.34 -18.90
C GLN A 260 2.74 -8.32 -18.98
N ARG A 261 1.93 -8.15 -20.04
CA ARG A 261 0.79 -9.06 -20.29
C ARG A 261 1.29 -10.49 -20.42
N ASP A 262 0.54 -11.44 -19.91
CA ASP A 262 0.77 -12.89 -19.96
C ASP A 262 2.07 -13.40 -19.32
N LEU A 263 2.88 -12.52 -18.73
CA LEU A 263 4.04 -12.92 -17.96
C LEU A 263 3.61 -13.31 -16.52
N PRO A 264 3.90 -14.55 -16.06
CA PRO A 264 3.67 -14.92 -14.67
C PRO A 264 4.42 -14.00 -13.69
N THR A 265 3.92 -13.84 -12.48
CA THR A 265 4.62 -13.07 -11.44
C THR A 265 5.89 -13.75 -10.94
N HIS A 266 5.92 -15.07 -10.90
CA HIS A 266 7.07 -15.85 -10.44
C HIS A 266 7.01 -17.28 -10.95
N PHE A 267 8.13 -17.99 -10.82
CA PHE A 267 8.26 -19.42 -11.04
C PHE A 267 8.70 -20.12 -9.76
N GLU A 268 8.37 -21.41 -9.62
CA GLU A 268 8.91 -22.26 -8.58
C GLU A 268 10.42 -22.46 -8.78
N VAL A 269 11.15 -22.49 -7.67
CA VAL A 269 12.61 -22.68 -7.67
C VAL A 269 13.06 -23.51 -6.47
N ALA A 270 13.91 -24.51 -6.72
CA ALA A 270 14.75 -25.11 -5.69
C ALA A 270 16.07 -24.36 -5.65
N VAL A 271 16.47 -23.91 -4.46
CA VAL A 271 17.66 -23.07 -4.30
C VAL A 271 18.95 -23.87 -4.33
N PRO A 272 20.10 -23.26 -4.65
CA PRO A 272 21.39 -23.90 -4.55
C PRO A 272 21.66 -24.49 -3.18
N VAL A 273 22.25 -25.66 -3.12
CA VAL A 273 22.76 -26.27 -1.88
C VAL A 273 23.95 -25.46 -1.35
N ASP A 274 24.82 -25.00 -2.24
CA ASP A 274 25.93 -24.12 -1.88
C ASP A 274 25.42 -22.74 -1.42
N SER A 275 25.87 -22.32 -0.24
CA SER A 275 25.43 -21.06 0.37
C SER A 275 26.01 -19.82 -0.32
N ALA A 276 27.21 -19.94 -0.94
CA ALA A 276 27.84 -18.82 -1.65
C ALA A 276 27.07 -18.52 -2.95
N ASP A 277 26.73 -19.56 -3.73
CA ASP A 277 25.92 -19.41 -4.94
C ASP A 277 24.52 -18.86 -4.64
N ARG A 278 23.90 -19.38 -3.56
CA ARG A 278 22.62 -18.84 -3.09
C ARG A 278 22.73 -17.37 -2.69
N ALA A 279 23.77 -16.98 -1.97
CA ALA A 279 23.99 -15.58 -1.57
C ALA A 279 24.17 -14.64 -2.77
N VAL A 280 24.84 -15.10 -3.83
CA VAL A 280 24.98 -14.32 -5.07
C VAL A 280 23.62 -14.09 -5.72
N LEU A 281 22.78 -15.13 -5.83
CA LEU A 281 21.44 -14.99 -6.43
C LEU A 281 20.50 -14.11 -5.58
N LEU A 282 20.68 -14.08 -4.25
CA LEU A 282 19.93 -13.22 -3.33
C LEU A 282 20.44 -11.77 -3.31
N GLY A 283 21.64 -11.49 -3.79
CA GLY A 283 22.27 -10.18 -3.70
C GLY A 283 21.46 -9.02 -4.27
N PRO A 284 20.79 -9.16 -5.43
CA PRO A 284 19.93 -8.11 -5.99
C PRO A 284 18.59 -7.93 -5.28
N ASP A 285 18.28 -8.70 -4.24
CA ASP A 285 16.99 -8.70 -3.52
C ASP A 285 15.82 -8.98 -4.48
N ILE A 286 14.87 -8.08 -4.58
CA ILE A 286 13.67 -8.21 -5.42
C ILE A 286 13.89 -7.82 -6.90
N LEU A 287 15.09 -7.36 -7.26
CA LEU A 287 15.38 -6.87 -8.60
C LEU A 287 15.69 -8.02 -9.57
N PRO A 288 14.89 -8.27 -10.63
CA PRO A 288 15.21 -9.27 -11.64
C PRO A 288 16.56 -8.96 -12.30
N SER A 289 17.56 -9.82 -12.08
CA SER A 289 18.96 -9.54 -12.45
C SER A 289 19.68 -10.71 -13.11
N PHE A 290 19.13 -11.92 -13.01
CA PHE A 290 19.78 -13.12 -13.53
C PHE A 290 18.90 -13.84 -14.54
N THR A 291 19.52 -14.42 -15.58
CA THR A 291 18.81 -15.28 -16.54
C THR A 291 18.55 -16.67 -15.94
N ALA A 292 17.62 -17.43 -16.55
CA ALA A 292 17.36 -18.82 -16.16
C ALA A 292 18.63 -19.69 -16.25
N GLU A 293 19.49 -19.43 -17.24
CA GLU A 293 20.78 -20.10 -17.39
C GLU A 293 21.74 -19.80 -16.23
N GLN A 294 21.82 -18.53 -15.80
CA GLN A 294 22.64 -18.14 -14.65
C GLN A 294 22.14 -18.74 -13.33
N PHE A 295 20.81 -18.92 -13.18
CA PHE A 295 20.25 -19.70 -12.07
C PHE A 295 20.76 -21.14 -12.09
N ALA A 296 20.68 -21.80 -13.26
CA ALA A 296 21.14 -23.18 -13.42
C ALA A 296 22.66 -23.35 -13.19
N GLN A 297 23.48 -22.41 -13.71
CA GLN A 297 24.94 -22.41 -13.51
C GLN A 297 25.34 -22.31 -12.03
N ARG A 298 24.49 -21.75 -11.19
CA ARG A 298 24.65 -21.65 -9.73
C ARG A 298 23.95 -22.77 -8.97
N GLY A 299 23.46 -23.80 -9.66
CA GLY A 299 22.82 -24.96 -9.03
C GLY A 299 21.37 -24.72 -8.56
N ALA A 300 20.73 -23.64 -8.94
CA ALA A 300 19.29 -23.46 -8.73
C ALA A 300 18.49 -24.22 -9.81
N VAL A 301 17.38 -24.84 -9.40
CA VAL A 301 16.52 -25.61 -10.31
C VAL A 301 15.17 -24.90 -10.43
N LEU A 302 14.91 -24.32 -11.58
CA LEU A 302 13.63 -23.70 -11.93
C LEU A 302 12.61 -24.74 -12.40
N SER A 303 11.31 -24.44 -12.22
CA SER A 303 10.22 -25.18 -12.87
C SER A 303 10.41 -25.21 -14.39
N GLU A 304 9.70 -26.08 -15.10
CA GLU A 304 9.80 -26.20 -16.56
C GLU A 304 9.55 -24.86 -17.27
N ALA A 305 8.48 -24.15 -16.89
CA ALA A 305 8.18 -22.82 -17.43
C ALA A 305 9.25 -21.77 -17.09
N GLY A 306 9.83 -21.84 -15.88
CA GLY A 306 10.92 -20.94 -15.49
C GLY A 306 12.22 -21.16 -16.26
N ARG A 307 12.52 -22.40 -16.66
CA ARG A 307 13.73 -22.73 -17.44
C ARG A 307 13.73 -22.15 -18.85
N VAL A 308 12.55 -22.01 -19.45
CA VAL A 308 12.40 -21.48 -20.82
C VAL A 308 12.13 -19.96 -20.83
N HIS A 309 12.04 -19.34 -19.65
CA HIS A 309 11.85 -17.91 -19.56
C HIS A 309 13.08 -17.13 -20.03
N THR A 310 12.87 -16.17 -20.92
CA THR A 310 13.96 -15.39 -21.55
C THR A 310 14.30 -14.09 -20.85
N GLY A 311 13.43 -13.62 -19.95
CA GLY A 311 13.64 -12.39 -19.18
C GLY A 311 14.47 -12.63 -17.91
N PRO A 312 14.88 -11.56 -17.23
CA PRO A 312 15.59 -11.67 -15.97
C PRO A 312 14.66 -12.12 -14.83
N LEU A 313 15.25 -12.81 -13.85
CA LEU A 313 14.62 -13.31 -12.64
C LEU A 313 15.36 -12.78 -11.39
N ALA A 314 14.65 -12.67 -10.28
CA ALA A 314 15.20 -12.43 -8.95
C ALA A 314 14.97 -13.66 -8.07
N LEU A 315 16.00 -14.14 -7.35
CA LEU A 315 15.76 -15.10 -6.28
C LEU A 315 15.24 -14.36 -5.05
N VAL A 316 14.00 -14.63 -4.69
CA VAL A 316 13.32 -13.96 -3.57
C VAL A 316 13.21 -14.94 -2.40
N GLU A 317 13.72 -14.52 -1.23
CA GLU A 317 13.62 -15.26 0.01
C GLU A 317 12.46 -14.72 0.88
N LEU A 318 11.68 -15.65 1.42
CA LEU A 318 10.60 -15.40 2.37
C LEU A 318 10.90 -16.16 3.67
N GLN A 319 11.49 -15.48 4.65
CA GLN A 319 11.88 -16.06 5.94
C GLN A 319 10.66 -16.48 6.75
N ASN A 320 10.72 -17.61 7.41
CA ASN A 320 9.66 -18.22 8.22
C ASN A 320 10.02 -18.31 9.73
N GLY A 321 10.65 -17.26 10.26
CA GLY A 321 11.14 -17.27 11.64
C GLY A 321 12.28 -18.27 11.80
N GLU A 322 12.10 -19.27 12.66
CA GLU A 322 13.08 -20.36 12.87
C GLU A 322 12.95 -21.52 11.86
N ALA A 323 11.83 -21.57 11.11
CA ALA A 323 11.62 -22.58 10.09
C ALA A 323 12.37 -22.24 8.80
N ALA A 324 12.55 -23.24 7.93
CA ALA A 324 13.20 -23.04 6.64
C ALA A 324 12.49 -21.98 5.81
N PRO A 325 13.22 -21.05 5.17
CA PRO A 325 12.64 -20.05 4.31
C PRO A 325 12.01 -20.66 3.04
N SER A 326 11.02 -19.97 2.50
CA SER A 326 10.46 -20.27 1.18
C SER A 326 11.13 -19.41 0.13
N TYR A 327 11.21 -19.91 -1.11
CA TYR A 327 11.85 -19.20 -2.21
C TYR A 327 10.98 -19.20 -3.45
N VAL A 328 11.04 -18.10 -4.22
CA VAL A 328 10.45 -18.00 -5.55
C VAL A 328 11.41 -17.30 -6.51
N ALA A 329 11.33 -17.62 -7.79
CA ALA A 329 12.02 -16.89 -8.85
C ALA A 329 11.07 -15.81 -9.40
N GLY A 330 11.19 -14.60 -8.88
CA GLY A 330 10.35 -13.46 -9.25
C GLY A 330 10.71 -12.91 -10.64
N THR A 331 9.68 -12.65 -11.45
CA THR A 331 9.81 -12.03 -12.78
C THR A 331 9.71 -10.50 -12.69
N GLN A 332 9.70 -9.81 -13.84
CA GLN A 332 9.38 -8.40 -13.92
C GLN A 332 8.00 -8.09 -13.28
N ASN A 333 6.98 -8.93 -13.46
CA ASN A 333 5.67 -8.70 -12.86
C ASN A 333 5.65 -8.84 -11.35
N PHE A 334 6.47 -9.74 -10.78
CA PHE A 334 6.69 -9.78 -9.34
C PHE A 334 7.26 -8.44 -8.83
N TYR A 335 8.32 -7.96 -9.50
CA TYR A 335 8.93 -6.67 -9.17
C TYR A 335 7.93 -5.52 -9.28
N VAL A 336 7.07 -5.50 -10.31
CA VAL A 336 6.03 -4.48 -10.46
C VAL A 336 5.06 -4.48 -9.28
N VAL A 337 4.63 -5.64 -8.77
CA VAL A 337 3.79 -5.69 -7.57
C VAL A 337 4.52 -5.11 -6.36
N THR A 338 5.84 -5.33 -6.23
CA THR A 338 6.62 -4.73 -5.13
C THR A 338 6.70 -3.21 -5.21
N ARG A 339 6.44 -2.59 -6.37
CA ARG A 339 6.42 -1.12 -6.51
C ARG A 339 5.27 -0.48 -5.74
N TYR A 340 4.22 -1.22 -5.48
CA TYR A 340 3.10 -0.77 -4.67
C TYR A 340 3.50 -0.58 -3.20
N ASN A 341 4.25 -1.56 -2.67
CA ASN A 341 4.80 -1.50 -1.32
C ASN A 341 6.13 -2.28 -1.31
N TRP A 342 7.26 -1.63 -1.28
CA TRP A 342 8.63 -2.17 -1.47
C TRP A 342 8.94 -3.37 -0.55
N SER A 343 8.24 -4.50 -0.79
CA SER A 343 8.30 -5.69 0.06
C SER A 343 7.93 -6.95 -0.72
N SER A 344 8.79 -7.96 -0.68
CA SER A 344 8.53 -9.30 -1.21
C SER A 344 7.36 -10.00 -0.51
N TYR A 345 7.21 -9.78 0.80
CA TYR A 345 6.11 -10.34 1.59
C TYR A 345 4.76 -9.77 1.15
N TYR A 346 4.72 -8.47 0.90
CA TYR A 346 3.54 -7.82 0.38
C TYR A 346 3.16 -8.37 -1.01
N ALA A 347 4.15 -8.43 -1.92
CA ALA A 347 3.90 -8.92 -3.28
C ALA A 347 3.37 -10.37 -3.27
N MET A 348 3.97 -11.26 -2.48
CA MET A 348 3.47 -12.63 -2.35
C MET A 348 2.09 -12.70 -1.70
N ALA A 349 1.77 -11.85 -0.70
CA ALA A 349 0.44 -11.83 -0.10
C ALA A 349 -0.64 -11.39 -1.11
N VAL A 350 -0.34 -10.40 -1.95
CA VAL A 350 -1.22 -9.99 -3.06
C VAL A 350 -1.42 -11.14 -4.04
N ILE A 351 -0.33 -11.79 -4.47
CA ILE A 351 -0.35 -12.87 -5.45
C ILE A 351 -1.11 -14.09 -4.90
N ASP A 352 -0.85 -14.49 -3.66
CA ASP A 352 -1.52 -15.62 -3.02
C ASP A 352 -3.01 -15.36 -2.81
N LEU A 353 -3.39 -14.14 -2.39
CA LEU A 353 -4.81 -13.76 -2.26
C LEU A 353 -5.50 -13.75 -3.64
N ALA A 354 -4.85 -13.18 -4.64
CA ALA A 354 -5.33 -13.18 -6.02
C ALA A 354 -5.62 -14.60 -6.51
N GLN A 355 -4.66 -15.51 -6.31
CA GLN A 355 -4.80 -16.92 -6.67
C GLN A 355 -5.92 -17.61 -5.89
N ALA A 356 -6.02 -17.38 -4.57
CA ALA A 356 -7.04 -17.98 -3.73
C ALA A 356 -8.45 -17.55 -4.16
N VAL A 357 -8.68 -16.26 -4.43
CA VAL A 357 -9.96 -15.75 -4.92
C VAL A 357 -10.28 -16.31 -6.31
N ARG A 358 -9.30 -16.34 -7.23
CA ARG A 358 -9.49 -16.92 -8.56
C ARG A 358 -9.86 -18.40 -8.52
N LEU A 359 -9.22 -19.20 -7.66
CA LEU A 359 -9.53 -20.62 -7.50
C LEU A 359 -10.93 -20.82 -6.90
N ALA A 360 -11.29 -20.06 -5.88
CA ALA A 360 -12.61 -20.08 -5.27
C ALA A 360 -13.70 -19.69 -6.28
N ARG A 361 -13.45 -18.69 -7.15
CA ARG A 361 -14.38 -18.29 -8.22
C ARG A 361 -14.61 -19.42 -9.24
N LYS A 362 -13.55 -20.16 -9.62
CA LYS A 362 -13.68 -21.30 -10.53
C LYS A 362 -14.43 -22.48 -9.93
N ALA A 363 -14.41 -22.62 -8.61
CA ALA A 363 -15.09 -23.68 -7.88
C ALA A 363 -16.57 -23.34 -7.54
N SER A 364 -16.94 -22.06 -7.67
CA SER A 364 -18.32 -21.61 -7.47
C SER A 364 -19.12 -21.89 -8.75
N PRO A 365 -20.31 -22.49 -8.66
CA PRO A 365 -21.14 -22.84 -9.82
C PRO A 365 -21.67 -21.61 -10.57
#